data_1535d5a5eb5ccb403d5d22c9026e5d7e
#
_entry.id   1535d5a5eb5ccb403d5d22c9026e5d7e
#
_cell.length_a   1.000
_cell.length_b   1.000
_cell.length_c   1.000
_cell.angle_alpha   90.00
_cell.angle_beta   90.00
_cell.angle_gamma   90.00
#
_symmetry.space_group_name_H-M   'P 1'
#
loop_
_entity.id
_entity.type
_entity.pdbx_description
1 polymer ?
#
loop_
_entity_poly.entity_id
_entity_poly.type
_entity_poly.pdbx_seq_one_letter_code
_entity_poly.pdbx_strand_id
1 'polypeptide(L)'
;EYSLYDTHHLFVLGDLNYRLATGVEGVSPAGRHTAPGTFPPITRGDVLQVARTFESQRWASLAPYDQLVRERFAPTPLTMLHLHVPYMSVYHIPPTYKYKARGEMEQLSTKRLPGWPDRLLWGSSDASAGNQAIQCELYRSIMRYTYSDHKPVTAIVQLPPHIHPLSDHMQTPFPLRPQWRTWRSVGLLADRVVGLVWSGLLFFGHGYLVLAVVKLALLCVVGWYYVHG
;
A
#
# COMPACT_ATOMS: atom_id res chain seq x y z
N GLU A 1 -6.20 26.20 1.40
CA GLU A 1 -5.62 24.89 1.07
C GLU A 1 -5.38 24.16 2.38
N TYR A 2 -6.04 23.02 2.56
CA TYR A 2 -5.97 22.24 3.80
C TYR A 2 -4.84 21.21 3.68
N SER A 3 -4.10 20.98 4.77
CA SER A 3 -3.20 19.85 4.93
C SER A 3 -4.03 18.56 5.13
N LEU A 4 -3.45 17.39 4.83
CA LEU A 4 -4.06 16.10 5.19
C LEU A 4 -4.27 15.95 6.70
N TYR A 5 -3.49 16.70 7.50
CA TYR A 5 -3.57 16.69 8.96
C TYR A 5 -4.49 17.79 9.52
N ASP A 6 -5.04 18.69 8.69
CA ASP A 6 -6.09 19.63 9.08
C ASP A 6 -7.45 18.90 9.20
N THR A 7 -7.46 17.81 9.94
CA THR A 7 -8.60 16.93 10.14
C THR A 7 -8.55 16.29 11.53
N HIS A 8 -9.71 15.90 12.04
CA HIS A 8 -9.80 15.19 13.32
C HIS A 8 -9.44 13.71 13.17
N HIS A 9 -9.80 13.13 12.05
CA HIS A 9 -9.48 11.74 11.73
C HIS A 9 -8.92 11.63 10.33
N LEU A 10 -7.81 10.93 10.20
CA LEU A 10 -7.18 10.63 8.92
C LEU A 10 -7.30 9.14 8.65
N PHE A 11 -7.85 8.77 7.49
CA PHE A 11 -7.89 7.40 7.01
C PHE A 11 -7.00 7.24 5.79
N VAL A 12 -6.15 6.22 5.80
CA VAL A 12 -5.32 5.81 4.67
C VAL A 12 -5.72 4.39 4.30
N LEU A 13 -6.21 4.20 3.08
CA LEU A 13 -6.69 2.89 2.63
C LEU A 13 -6.30 2.60 1.18
N GLY A 14 -6.17 1.32 0.88
CA GLY A 14 -5.85 0.83 -0.46
C GLY A 14 -4.80 -0.27 -0.46
N ASP A 15 -4.32 -0.62 -1.65
CA ASP A 15 -3.16 -1.48 -1.84
C ASP A 15 -1.89 -0.72 -1.49
N LEU A 16 -1.41 -0.88 -0.25
CA LEU A 16 -0.17 -0.29 0.24
C LEU A 16 1.07 -1.11 -0.15
N ASN A 17 0.88 -2.21 -0.85
CA ASN A 17 1.93 -3.10 -1.37
C ASN A 17 2.86 -3.74 -0.32
N TYR A 18 2.53 -3.72 0.96
CA TYR A 18 3.26 -4.45 1.97
C TYR A 18 3.20 -5.95 1.73
N ARG A 19 4.34 -6.61 1.85
CA ARG A 19 4.51 -8.03 1.52
C ARG A 19 4.98 -8.83 2.74
N LEU A 20 4.87 -10.16 2.66
CA LEU A 20 5.52 -11.05 3.62
C LEU A 20 6.99 -11.20 3.24
N ALA A 21 7.88 -10.94 4.19
CA ALA A 21 9.32 -11.11 4.03
C ALA A 21 9.71 -12.55 4.38
N THR A 22 10.24 -13.28 3.39
CA THR A 22 10.75 -14.64 3.57
C THR A 22 12.26 -14.66 3.72
N GLY A 23 12.81 -15.68 4.37
CA GLY A 23 14.25 -15.80 4.62
C GLY A 23 14.78 -14.85 5.69
N VAL A 24 13.92 -14.17 6.41
CA VAL A 24 14.28 -13.24 7.51
C VAL A 24 13.53 -13.61 8.78
N GLU A 25 14.10 -13.25 9.90
CA GLU A 25 13.46 -13.40 11.21
C GLU A 25 12.26 -12.45 11.35
N GLY A 26 11.18 -12.94 11.94
CA GLY A 26 10.02 -12.14 12.28
C GLY A 26 10.25 -11.29 13.53
N VAL A 27 9.35 -10.36 13.80
CA VAL A 27 9.27 -9.59 15.05
C VAL A 27 8.07 -10.02 15.87
N SER A 28 8.16 -9.89 17.21
CA SER A 28 7.03 -10.26 18.06
C SER A 28 5.80 -9.39 17.78
N PRO A 29 4.62 -10.00 17.59
CA PRO A 29 3.38 -9.25 17.41
C PRO A 29 2.97 -8.42 18.63
N ALA A 30 3.45 -8.80 19.82
CA ALA A 30 3.02 -8.20 21.08
C ALA A 30 3.49 -6.77 21.33
N GLY A 31 4.32 -6.20 20.44
CA GLY A 31 4.70 -4.79 20.48
C GLY A 31 5.45 -4.33 21.74
N ARG A 32 5.66 -5.21 22.70
CA ARG A 32 6.54 -4.91 23.83
C ARG A 32 7.97 -5.17 23.36
N HIS A 33 8.89 -4.32 23.71
CA HIS A 33 10.31 -4.31 23.40
C HIS A 33 11.02 -5.67 23.59
N THR A 34 10.50 -6.69 22.94
CA THR A 34 11.18 -7.96 22.78
C THR A 34 12.16 -7.80 21.63
N ALA A 35 13.39 -8.18 21.88
CA ALA A 35 14.47 -8.07 20.90
C ALA A 35 14.04 -8.55 19.52
N PRO A 36 14.47 -7.88 18.43
CA PRO A 36 14.30 -8.41 17.08
C PRO A 36 14.81 -9.84 17.03
N GLY A 37 14.04 -10.77 16.44
CA GLY A 37 14.51 -12.13 16.24
C GLY A 37 13.89 -13.21 17.11
N THR A 38 12.71 -13.00 17.69
CA THR A 38 12.00 -14.03 18.48
C THR A 38 11.32 -15.10 17.63
N PHE A 39 11.14 -14.87 16.33
CA PHE A 39 10.54 -15.84 15.41
C PHE A 39 11.58 -16.34 14.40
N PRO A 40 11.61 -17.66 14.15
CA PRO A 40 12.53 -18.24 13.17
C PRO A 40 12.27 -17.69 11.76
N PRO A 41 13.26 -17.71 10.88
CA PRO A 41 13.07 -17.36 9.48
C PRO A 41 11.97 -18.23 8.84
N ILE A 42 11.10 -17.61 8.05
CA ILE A 42 10.02 -18.32 7.34
C ILE A 42 10.40 -18.52 5.87
N THR A 43 10.12 -19.71 5.34
CA THR A 43 10.34 -20.00 3.93
C THR A 43 9.10 -19.69 3.08
N ARG A 44 9.30 -19.59 1.76
CA ARG A 44 8.18 -19.47 0.82
C ARG A 44 7.20 -20.65 0.92
N GLY A 45 7.73 -21.86 1.17
CA GLY A 45 6.92 -23.09 1.33
C GLY A 45 5.99 -22.98 2.52
N ASP A 46 6.52 -22.57 3.67
CA ASP A 46 5.75 -22.40 4.91
C ASP A 46 4.62 -21.37 4.75
N VAL A 47 4.90 -20.23 4.13
CA VAL A 47 3.88 -19.21 3.85
C VAL A 47 2.75 -19.77 2.98
N LEU A 48 3.10 -20.50 1.93
CA LEU A 48 2.09 -21.09 1.03
C LEU A 48 1.28 -22.19 1.74
N GLN A 49 1.91 -22.97 2.58
CA GLN A 49 1.23 -24.00 3.38
C GLN A 49 0.21 -23.37 4.32
N VAL A 50 0.63 -22.38 5.12
CA VAL A 50 -0.26 -21.68 6.06
C VAL A 50 -1.40 -20.96 5.34
N ALA A 51 -1.10 -20.24 4.24
CA ALA A 51 -2.11 -19.49 3.53
C ALA A 51 -3.19 -20.37 2.87
N ARG A 52 -2.85 -21.58 2.47
CA ARG A 52 -3.78 -22.55 1.84
C ARG A 52 -4.71 -23.25 2.81
N THR A 53 -4.42 -23.23 4.11
CA THR A 53 -5.32 -23.86 5.09
C THR A 53 -6.65 -23.13 5.24
N PHE A 54 -6.71 -21.84 4.88
CA PHE A 54 -7.86 -20.97 5.11
C PHE A 54 -8.37 -20.94 6.55
N GLU A 55 -7.46 -21.21 7.50
CA GLU A 55 -7.74 -21.17 8.94
C GLU A 55 -7.23 -19.85 9.54
N SER A 56 -8.14 -19.03 10.05
CA SER A 56 -7.82 -17.69 10.59
C SER A 56 -6.76 -17.69 11.68
N GLN A 57 -6.77 -18.70 12.56
CA GLN A 57 -5.76 -18.81 13.62
C GLN A 57 -4.34 -19.00 13.08
N ARG A 58 -4.20 -19.69 11.95
CA ARG A 58 -2.89 -19.92 11.32
C ARG A 58 -2.37 -18.70 10.60
N TRP A 59 -3.25 -17.87 10.02
CA TRP A 59 -2.82 -16.66 9.34
C TRP A 59 -2.15 -15.68 10.29
N ALA A 60 -2.60 -15.61 11.54
CA ALA A 60 -1.98 -14.75 12.56
C ALA A 60 -0.50 -15.09 12.77
N SER A 61 -0.08 -16.33 12.53
CA SER A 61 1.34 -16.71 12.60
C SER A 61 2.22 -16.07 11.53
N LEU A 62 1.63 -15.58 10.44
CA LEU A 62 2.33 -14.88 9.36
C LEU A 62 2.55 -13.38 9.65
N ALA A 63 1.83 -12.83 10.61
CA ALA A 63 1.87 -11.41 10.93
C ALA A 63 3.28 -10.88 11.29
N PRO A 64 4.13 -11.59 12.02
CA PRO A 64 5.49 -11.14 12.34
C PRO A 64 6.39 -10.96 11.10
N TYR A 65 6.01 -11.56 9.99
CA TYR A 65 6.76 -11.49 8.73
C TYR A 65 6.21 -10.43 7.77
N ASP A 66 5.09 -9.80 8.11
CA ASP A 66 4.52 -8.72 7.32
C ASP A 66 5.38 -7.45 7.46
N GLN A 67 5.75 -6.87 6.32
CA GLN A 67 6.59 -5.67 6.27
C GLN A 67 5.95 -4.50 7.01
N LEU A 68 4.62 -4.33 6.94
CA LEU A 68 3.91 -3.27 7.66
C LEU A 68 4.05 -3.43 9.18
N VAL A 69 3.94 -4.66 9.68
CA VAL A 69 4.14 -4.94 11.10
C VAL A 69 5.57 -4.66 11.52
N ARG A 70 6.52 -5.06 10.71
CA ARG A 70 7.95 -4.82 10.97
C ARG A 70 8.30 -3.34 10.98
N GLU A 71 7.76 -2.58 10.04
CA GLU A 71 7.95 -1.12 9.99
C GLU A 71 7.39 -0.41 11.23
N ARG A 72 6.33 -0.92 11.84
CA ARG A 72 5.76 -0.34 13.05
C ARG A 72 6.74 -0.29 14.22
N PHE A 73 7.75 -1.14 14.23
CA PHE A 73 8.77 -1.20 15.28
C PHE A 73 10.09 -0.52 14.93
N ALA A 74 10.17 0.07 13.74
CA ALA A 74 11.32 0.83 13.29
C ALA A 74 10.94 2.31 13.12
N PRO A 75 11.87 3.26 13.22
CA PRO A 75 11.64 4.67 12.92
C PRO A 75 11.47 4.86 11.40
N THR A 76 10.34 4.41 10.88
CA THR A 76 9.98 4.49 9.46
C THR A 76 9.01 5.64 9.22
N PRO A 77 8.82 6.08 7.97
CA PRO A 77 7.81 7.09 7.66
C PRO A 77 6.43 6.75 8.19
N LEU A 78 6.06 5.46 8.21
CA LEU A 78 4.73 5.03 8.68
C LEU A 78 4.55 5.26 10.18
N THR A 79 5.57 4.94 11.00
CA THR A 79 5.50 5.20 12.46
C THR A 79 5.47 6.70 12.75
N MET A 80 6.16 7.50 11.93
CA MET A 80 6.15 8.95 12.03
C MET A 80 4.78 9.56 11.68
N LEU A 81 3.95 8.87 10.88
CA LEU A 81 2.60 9.33 10.54
C LEU A 81 1.59 9.09 11.66
N HIS A 82 1.97 8.44 12.76
CA HIS A 82 1.10 8.11 13.89
C HIS A 82 -0.18 7.37 13.51
N LEU A 83 -0.13 6.56 12.44
CA LEU A 83 -1.28 5.80 11.98
C LEU A 83 -1.42 4.48 12.73
N HIS A 84 -2.65 4.21 13.16
CA HIS A 84 -3.03 2.93 13.76
C HIS A 84 -3.24 1.87 12.68
N VAL A 85 -2.72 0.67 12.92
CA VAL A 85 -2.97 -0.52 12.11
C VAL A 85 -3.91 -1.43 12.90
N PRO A 86 -5.07 -1.83 12.38
CA PRO A 86 -5.97 -2.77 13.05
C PRO A 86 -5.40 -4.19 12.99
N TYR A 87 -4.29 -4.40 13.71
CA TYR A 87 -3.47 -5.59 13.64
C TYR A 87 -4.27 -6.89 13.78
N MET A 88 -5.06 -7.01 14.86
CA MET A 88 -5.81 -8.23 15.13
C MET A 88 -6.84 -8.51 14.03
N SER A 89 -7.52 -7.48 13.53
CA SER A 89 -8.56 -7.65 12.52
C SER A 89 -8.01 -8.08 11.16
N VAL A 90 -6.82 -7.60 10.77
CA VAL A 90 -6.22 -7.89 9.46
C VAL A 90 -5.86 -9.38 9.33
N TYR A 91 -5.27 -9.99 10.36
CA TYR A 91 -4.80 -11.38 10.27
C TYR A 91 -5.86 -12.42 10.65
N HIS A 92 -7.08 -11.98 10.93
CA HIS A 92 -8.24 -12.87 11.08
C HIS A 92 -9.01 -13.10 9.77
N ILE A 93 -8.68 -12.33 8.71
CA ILE A 93 -9.26 -12.52 7.38
C ILE A 93 -8.29 -13.27 6.46
N PRO A 94 -8.78 -13.96 5.41
CA PRO A 94 -7.92 -14.55 4.40
C PRO A 94 -6.98 -13.50 3.78
N PRO A 95 -5.78 -13.90 3.34
CA PRO A 95 -4.92 -13.01 2.55
C PRO A 95 -5.73 -12.34 1.43
N THR A 96 -5.53 -11.03 1.23
CA THR A 96 -6.27 -10.29 0.21
C THR A 96 -5.65 -10.40 -1.19
N TYR A 97 -4.45 -10.97 -1.29
CA TYR A 97 -3.63 -11.14 -2.48
C TYR A 97 -2.75 -12.39 -2.36
N LYS A 98 -2.31 -13.11 -3.36
CA LYS A 98 -2.65 -13.07 -4.78
C LYS A 98 -3.52 -14.27 -5.12
N TYR A 99 -4.67 -14.00 -5.69
CA TYR A 99 -5.58 -15.03 -6.18
C TYR A 99 -5.43 -15.22 -7.69
N LYS A 100 -6.01 -16.29 -8.21
CA LYS A 100 -6.15 -16.45 -9.64
C LYS A 100 -7.40 -15.68 -10.09
N ALA A 101 -7.21 -14.63 -10.86
CA ALA A 101 -8.32 -13.85 -11.39
C ALA A 101 -9.26 -14.73 -12.24
N ARG A 102 -10.57 -14.60 -12.02
CA ARG A 102 -11.62 -15.42 -12.61
C ARG A 102 -11.51 -16.92 -12.30
N GLY A 103 -10.75 -17.27 -11.27
CA GLY A 103 -10.67 -18.61 -10.72
C GLY A 103 -11.70 -18.87 -9.63
N GLU A 104 -11.54 -19.98 -8.93
CA GLU A 104 -12.33 -20.28 -7.73
C GLU A 104 -12.05 -19.25 -6.61
N MET A 105 -13.02 -19.14 -5.69
CA MET A 105 -13.00 -18.11 -4.64
C MET A 105 -11.73 -18.13 -3.80
N GLU A 106 -11.22 -19.31 -3.45
CA GLU A 106 -10.05 -19.52 -2.60
C GLU A 106 -8.78 -19.88 -3.37
N GLN A 107 -8.81 -19.81 -4.70
CA GLN A 107 -7.69 -20.25 -5.52
C GLN A 107 -6.53 -19.24 -5.50
N LEU A 108 -5.58 -19.48 -4.63
CA LEU A 108 -4.34 -18.70 -4.56
C LEU A 108 -3.46 -18.94 -5.80
N SER A 109 -2.83 -17.87 -6.27
CA SER A 109 -1.83 -17.92 -7.34
C SER A 109 -0.50 -18.45 -6.80
N THR A 110 0.21 -19.26 -7.58
CA THR A 110 1.57 -19.72 -7.27
C THR A 110 2.65 -18.74 -7.69
N LYS A 111 2.31 -17.70 -8.46
CA LYS A 111 3.29 -16.76 -9.03
C LYS A 111 3.92 -15.85 -7.96
N ARG A 112 3.17 -15.44 -6.95
CA ARG A 112 3.64 -14.61 -5.84
C ARG A 112 3.14 -15.16 -4.52
N LEU A 113 3.79 -14.76 -3.42
CA LEU A 113 3.32 -15.09 -2.08
C LEU A 113 1.99 -14.41 -1.80
N PRO A 114 1.05 -15.12 -1.14
CA PRO A 114 -0.12 -14.50 -0.58
C PRO A 114 0.26 -13.53 0.54
N GLY A 115 -0.62 -12.57 0.81
CA GLY A 115 -0.42 -11.57 1.85
C GLY A 115 -1.59 -10.60 1.93
N TRP A 116 -1.42 -9.55 2.71
CA TRP A 116 -2.44 -8.52 2.97
C TRP A 116 -1.94 -7.14 2.51
N PRO A 117 -1.79 -6.86 1.21
CA PRO A 117 -1.39 -5.53 0.73
C PRO A 117 -2.50 -4.49 0.88
N ASP A 118 -3.77 -4.92 0.88
CA ASP A 118 -4.95 -4.08 0.93
C ASP A 118 -5.27 -3.74 2.39
N ARG A 119 -5.07 -2.48 2.78
CA ARG A 119 -5.09 -2.04 4.18
C ARG A 119 -6.05 -0.88 4.41
N LEU A 120 -6.45 -0.74 5.67
CA LEU A 120 -7.07 0.44 6.23
C LEU A 120 -6.28 0.82 7.49
N LEU A 121 -5.80 2.05 7.50
CA LEU A 121 -5.06 2.65 8.60
C LEU A 121 -5.77 3.92 9.00
N TRP A 122 -5.68 4.33 10.26
CA TRP A 122 -6.25 5.59 10.73
C TRP A 122 -5.43 6.26 11.80
N GLY A 123 -5.58 7.57 11.89
CA GLY A 123 -5.11 8.39 12.99
C GLY A 123 -6.22 9.29 13.51
N SER A 124 -6.11 9.71 14.76
CA SER A 124 -7.05 10.64 15.40
C SER A 124 -6.29 11.75 16.10
N SER A 125 -6.85 12.96 16.08
CA SER A 125 -6.32 14.11 16.83
C SER A 125 -6.57 14.01 18.33
N ASP A 126 -7.51 13.18 18.76
CA ASP A 126 -7.79 12.98 20.17
C ASP A 126 -6.63 12.21 20.83
N ALA A 127 -5.63 12.96 21.27
CA ALA A 127 -4.44 12.44 21.93
C ALA A 127 -4.75 11.82 23.31
N SER A 128 -5.87 12.22 23.95
CA SER A 128 -6.27 11.71 25.28
C SER A 128 -6.83 10.30 25.22
N ALA A 129 -7.54 9.98 24.15
CA ALA A 129 -8.06 8.64 23.87
C ALA A 129 -7.08 7.80 23.03
N GLY A 130 -6.08 8.43 22.45
CA GLY A 130 -5.15 7.80 21.51
C GLY A 130 -5.88 7.26 20.26
N ASN A 131 -5.17 6.45 19.49
CA ASN A 131 -5.78 5.79 18.31
C ASN A 131 -6.86 4.75 18.69
N GLN A 132 -7.11 4.53 19.97
CA GLN A 132 -8.17 3.64 20.48
C GLN A 132 -9.56 4.29 20.46
N ALA A 133 -9.66 5.60 20.24
CA ALA A 133 -10.95 6.30 20.09
C ALA A 133 -11.76 5.78 18.92
N ILE A 134 -11.09 5.35 17.84
CA ILE A 134 -11.73 4.73 16.67
C ILE A 134 -11.78 3.22 16.88
N GLN A 135 -12.99 2.67 16.96
CA GLN A 135 -13.20 1.23 17.12
C GLN A 135 -13.54 0.59 15.79
N CYS A 136 -12.84 -0.48 15.44
CA CYS A 136 -13.14 -1.28 14.25
C CYS A 136 -14.07 -2.43 14.63
N GLU A 137 -15.35 -2.29 14.27
CA GLU A 137 -16.39 -3.28 14.57
C GLU A 137 -16.37 -4.45 13.59
N LEU A 138 -16.03 -4.19 12.33
CA LEU A 138 -15.95 -5.18 11.29
C LEU A 138 -14.75 -4.91 10.41
N TYR A 139 -13.99 -5.96 10.12
CA TYR A 139 -12.93 -5.96 9.12
C TYR A 139 -12.96 -7.29 8.38
N ARG A 140 -13.24 -7.30 7.08
CA ARG A 140 -13.30 -8.55 6.31
C ARG A 140 -12.92 -8.36 4.85
N SER A 141 -12.47 -9.43 4.20
CA SER A 141 -12.30 -9.52 2.76
C SER A 141 -13.55 -10.10 2.09
N ILE A 142 -13.86 -9.63 0.88
CA ILE A 142 -15.01 -10.11 0.10
C ILE A 142 -14.52 -11.22 -0.83
N MET A 143 -14.50 -12.46 -0.33
CA MET A 143 -13.95 -13.59 -1.02
C MET A 143 -14.68 -13.95 -2.33
N ARG A 144 -15.97 -13.68 -2.42
CA ARG A 144 -16.80 -13.96 -3.61
C ARG A 144 -16.40 -13.12 -4.84
N TYR A 145 -15.65 -12.03 -4.63
CA TYR A 145 -15.16 -11.22 -5.75
C TYR A 145 -13.96 -11.90 -6.40
N THR A 146 -14.13 -12.48 -7.58
CA THR A 146 -13.11 -13.29 -8.28
C THR A 146 -12.56 -12.64 -9.54
N TYR A 147 -13.03 -11.48 -9.95
CA TYR A 147 -12.59 -10.80 -11.17
C TYR A 147 -11.17 -10.23 -11.09
N SER A 148 -10.67 -9.98 -9.87
CA SER A 148 -9.32 -9.49 -9.62
C SER A 148 -8.48 -10.56 -8.92
N ASP A 149 -7.17 -10.39 -8.96
CA ASP A 149 -6.22 -11.13 -8.14
C ASP A 149 -6.12 -10.58 -6.71
N HIS A 150 -6.81 -9.47 -6.41
CA HIS A 150 -7.06 -8.96 -5.07
C HIS A 150 -8.50 -9.24 -4.61
N LYS A 151 -8.67 -9.39 -3.30
CA LYS A 151 -9.98 -9.44 -2.65
C LYS A 151 -10.27 -8.08 -2.02
N PRO A 152 -11.42 -7.45 -2.34
CA PRO A 152 -11.80 -6.20 -1.70
C PRO A 152 -11.88 -6.36 -0.18
N VAL A 153 -11.40 -5.34 0.54
CA VAL A 153 -11.53 -5.26 2.00
C VAL A 153 -12.63 -4.28 2.34
N THR A 154 -13.46 -4.63 3.31
CA THR A 154 -14.47 -3.75 3.90
C THR A 154 -14.28 -3.68 5.39
N ALA A 155 -14.51 -2.50 5.97
CA ALA A 155 -14.49 -2.29 7.40
C ALA A 155 -15.64 -1.40 7.84
N ILE A 156 -16.15 -1.64 9.04
CA ILE A 156 -17.06 -0.74 9.76
C ILE A 156 -16.27 -0.20 10.94
N VAL A 157 -16.17 1.12 11.02
CA VAL A 157 -15.47 1.79 12.11
C VAL A 157 -16.43 2.75 12.82
N GLN A 158 -16.39 2.72 14.14
CA GLN A 158 -17.13 3.67 14.97
C GLN A 158 -16.21 4.85 15.29
N LEU A 159 -16.65 6.05 14.95
CA LEU A 159 -15.95 7.28 15.26
C LEU A 159 -16.49 7.87 16.58
N PRO A 160 -15.61 8.36 17.46
CA PRO A 160 -16.05 9.08 18.65
C PRO A 160 -16.76 10.39 18.23
N PRO A 161 -17.78 10.81 18.96
CA PRO A 161 -18.40 12.11 18.74
C PRO A 161 -17.37 13.21 18.98
N HIS A 162 -17.27 14.18 18.08
CA HIS A 162 -16.42 15.34 18.26
C HIS A 162 -16.99 16.26 19.34
N ILE A 163 -16.24 16.43 20.41
CA ILE A 163 -16.58 17.32 21.54
C ILE A 163 -15.68 18.58 21.52
N HIS A 164 -14.57 18.58 20.76
CA HIS A 164 -13.57 19.63 20.79
C HIS A 164 -13.58 20.50 19.52
N PRO A 165 -13.31 21.81 19.64
CA PRO A 165 -13.21 22.70 18.51
C PRO A 165 -12.06 22.31 17.57
N LEU A 166 -12.14 22.75 16.32
CA LEU A 166 -11.15 22.53 15.25
C LEU A 166 -9.68 22.92 15.57
N SER A 167 -9.41 23.48 16.79
CA SER A 167 -8.08 23.80 17.24
C SER A 167 -7.19 22.58 17.55
N ASP A 168 -7.80 21.39 17.72
CA ASP A 168 -7.08 20.16 18.04
C ASP A 168 -6.88 19.28 16.78
N HIS A 169 -6.30 19.87 15.75
CA HIS A 169 -5.92 19.10 14.55
C HIS A 169 -4.79 18.11 14.85
N MET A 170 -4.75 17.05 14.08
CA MET A 170 -3.58 16.17 14.05
C MET A 170 -2.34 17.02 13.70
N GLN A 171 -1.33 17.00 14.56
CA GLN A 171 -0.08 17.68 14.24
C GLN A 171 0.64 16.95 13.11
N THR A 172 1.13 17.70 12.14
CA THR A 172 1.99 17.15 11.10
C THR A 172 3.26 16.59 11.75
N PRO A 173 3.63 15.33 11.53
CA PRO A 173 4.78 14.69 12.17
C PRO A 173 6.12 15.31 11.74
N PHE A 174 6.12 16.11 10.69
CA PHE A 174 7.30 16.83 10.20
C PHE A 174 6.89 18.14 9.53
N PRO A 175 7.73 19.18 9.59
CA PRO A 175 7.46 20.44 8.91
C PRO A 175 7.47 20.25 7.39
N LEU A 176 6.50 20.85 6.72
CA LEU A 176 6.49 20.88 5.26
C LEU A 176 7.69 21.70 4.76
N ARG A 177 8.35 21.24 3.71
CA ARG A 177 9.41 22.01 3.07
C ARG A 177 8.85 23.35 2.59
N PRO A 178 9.53 24.50 2.83
CA PRO A 178 9.00 25.83 2.45
C PRO A 178 8.59 25.96 1.00
N GLN A 179 9.25 25.22 0.11
CA GLN A 179 9.02 25.26 -1.35
C GLN A 179 8.23 24.03 -1.87
N TRP A 180 7.53 23.31 -1.03
CA TRP A 180 6.82 22.09 -1.44
C TRP A 180 5.81 22.32 -2.57
N ARG A 181 5.13 23.48 -2.60
CA ARG A 181 4.18 23.86 -3.66
C ARG A 181 4.87 24.00 -5.01
N THR A 182 6.02 24.64 -5.04
CA THR A 182 6.84 24.80 -6.25
C THR A 182 7.28 23.45 -6.77
N TRP A 183 7.84 22.60 -5.90
CA TRP A 183 8.26 21.25 -6.29
C TRP A 183 7.11 20.38 -6.76
N ARG A 184 5.93 20.50 -6.13
CA ARG A 184 4.71 19.82 -6.61
C ARG A 184 4.32 20.27 -8.01
N SER A 185 4.34 21.58 -8.28
CA SER A 185 4.01 22.14 -9.60
C SER A 185 5.00 21.68 -10.66
N VAL A 186 6.30 21.71 -10.34
CA VAL A 186 7.36 21.19 -11.21
C VAL A 186 7.17 19.71 -11.49
N GLY A 187 6.89 18.92 -10.46
CA GLY A 187 6.61 17.49 -10.62
C GLY A 187 5.41 17.20 -11.52
N LEU A 188 4.29 17.92 -11.32
CA LEU A 188 3.10 17.78 -12.16
C LEU A 188 3.35 18.19 -13.62
N LEU A 189 4.16 19.22 -13.86
CA LEU A 189 4.54 19.62 -15.21
C LEU A 189 5.44 18.57 -15.85
N ALA A 190 6.45 18.09 -15.13
CA ALA A 190 7.35 17.04 -15.61
C ALA A 190 6.57 15.75 -15.96
N ASP A 191 5.64 15.33 -15.10
CA ASP A 191 4.80 14.16 -15.32
C ASP A 191 3.94 14.31 -16.59
N ARG A 192 3.34 15.49 -16.81
CA ARG A 192 2.61 15.79 -18.05
C ARG A 192 3.49 15.72 -19.28
N VAL A 193 4.68 16.30 -19.23
CA VAL A 193 5.62 16.27 -20.36
C VAL A 193 6.04 14.84 -20.68
N VAL A 194 6.45 14.09 -19.66
CA VAL A 194 6.81 12.67 -19.82
C VAL A 194 5.63 11.85 -20.36
N GLY A 195 4.43 12.09 -19.83
CA GLY A 195 3.22 11.40 -20.28
C GLY A 195 2.88 11.71 -21.74
N LEU A 196 3.01 12.96 -22.18
CA LEU A 196 2.79 13.36 -23.58
C LEU A 196 3.83 12.72 -24.53
N VAL A 197 5.11 12.79 -24.16
CA VAL A 197 6.20 12.17 -24.93
C VAL A 197 5.97 10.66 -25.04
N TRP A 198 5.66 10.01 -23.93
CA TRP A 198 5.39 8.56 -23.91
C TRP A 198 4.17 8.20 -24.74
N SER A 199 3.07 8.94 -24.62
CA SER A 199 1.86 8.74 -25.42
C SER A 199 2.13 8.94 -26.90
N GLY A 200 2.92 9.95 -27.28
CA GLY A 200 3.35 10.18 -28.64
C GLY A 200 4.17 8.98 -29.18
N LEU A 201 5.15 8.51 -28.42
CA LEU A 201 5.96 7.36 -28.79
C LEU A 201 5.11 6.09 -28.99
N LEU A 202 4.15 5.83 -28.08
CA LEU A 202 3.24 4.69 -28.22
C LEU A 202 2.31 4.84 -29.43
N PHE A 203 1.81 6.05 -29.69
CA PHE A 203 0.98 6.31 -30.86
C PHE A 203 1.73 6.04 -32.18
N PHE A 204 2.94 6.59 -32.35
CA PHE A 204 3.76 6.32 -33.55
C PHE A 204 4.20 4.85 -33.64
N GLY A 205 4.41 4.18 -32.50
CA GLY A 205 4.81 2.79 -32.44
C GLY A 205 3.66 1.77 -32.46
N HIS A 206 2.41 2.21 -32.55
CA HIS A 206 1.23 1.32 -32.43
C HIS A 206 1.28 0.46 -31.15
N GLY A 207 1.70 1.05 -30.06
CA GLY A 207 1.90 0.38 -28.77
C GLY A 207 3.28 -0.27 -28.57
N TYR A 208 4.15 -0.24 -29.57
CA TYR A 208 5.51 -0.79 -29.47
C TYR A 208 6.56 0.32 -29.49
N LEU A 209 7.28 0.49 -28.40
CA LEU A 209 8.31 1.55 -28.26
C LEU A 209 9.41 1.43 -29.33
N VAL A 210 9.90 0.21 -29.58
CA VAL A 210 10.94 -0.02 -30.57
C VAL A 210 10.51 0.45 -31.95
N LEU A 211 9.27 0.14 -32.36
CA LEU A 211 8.72 0.54 -33.64
C LEU A 211 8.56 2.07 -33.73
N ALA A 212 8.21 2.74 -32.64
CA ALA A 212 8.14 4.19 -32.56
C ALA A 212 9.52 4.83 -32.79
N VAL A 213 10.53 4.36 -32.09
CA VAL A 213 11.91 4.86 -32.23
C VAL A 213 12.44 4.68 -33.64
N VAL A 214 12.22 3.49 -34.24
CA VAL A 214 12.64 3.21 -35.63
C VAL A 214 11.95 4.16 -36.62
N LYS A 215 10.64 4.35 -36.50
CA LYS A 215 9.89 5.28 -37.40
C LYS A 215 10.37 6.73 -37.25
N LEU A 216 10.60 7.19 -36.02
CA LEU A 216 11.12 8.54 -35.79
C LEU A 216 12.52 8.72 -36.38
N ALA A 217 13.41 7.74 -36.19
CA ALA A 217 14.75 7.77 -36.80
C ALA A 217 14.70 7.83 -38.33
N LEU A 218 13.83 7.04 -38.96
CA LEU A 218 13.63 7.08 -40.40
C LEU A 218 13.08 8.42 -40.88
N LEU A 219 12.13 9.03 -40.17
CA LEU A 219 11.61 10.34 -40.50
C LEU A 219 12.71 11.42 -40.41
N CYS A 220 13.56 11.36 -39.40
CA CYS A 220 14.71 12.27 -39.28
C CYS A 220 15.69 12.13 -40.44
N VAL A 221 16.02 10.90 -40.86
CA VAL A 221 16.91 10.65 -41.99
C VAL A 221 16.30 11.16 -43.30
N VAL A 222 15.03 10.87 -43.56
CA VAL A 222 14.32 11.38 -44.77
C VAL A 222 14.24 12.89 -44.72
N GLY A 223 13.88 13.51 -43.58
CA GLY A 223 13.83 14.97 -43.45
C GLY A 223 15.19 15.62 -43.68
N TRP A 224 16.27 15.03 -43.14
CA TRP A 224 17.62 15.53 -43.34
C TRP A 224 18.02 15.49 -44.86
N TYR A 225 17.70 14.39 -45.53
CA TYR A 225 17.97 14.24 -46.95
C TYR A 225 17.19 15.27 -47.82
N TYR A 226 15.94 15.59 -47.46
CA TYR A 226 15.15 16.62 -48.16
C TYR A 226 15.64 18.05 -47.96
N VAL A 227 16.33 18.32 -46.85
CA VAL A 227 16.85 19.67 -46.55
C VAL A 227 18.27 19.89 -47.08
N HIS A 228 19.06 18.83 -47.24
CA HIS A 228 20.49 18.91 -47.55
C HIS A 228 20.90 18.19 -48.85
N GLY A 229 20.01 17.50 -49.54
CA GLY A 229 20.18 16.87 -50.85
C GLY A 229 19.37 17.60 -51.87
#